data_3c705202f02fcc304fb50c54733095e8
#
_entry.id   3c705202f02fcc304fb50c54733095e8
#
_cell.length_a   1.000
_cell.length_b   1.000
_cell.length_c   1.000
_cell.angle_alpha   90.00
_cell.angle_beta   90.00
_cell.angle_gamma   90.00
#
_symmetry.space_group_name_H-M   'P 1'
#
loop_
_entity.id
_entity.type
_entity.pdbx_description
1 polymer ?
#
loop_
_entity_poly.entity_id
_entity_poly.type
_entity_poly.pdbx_seq_one_letter_code
_entity_poly.pdbx_strand_id
1 'polypeptide(L)'
;SETPSSIGYILFGIWLVGILAMIILVIKSSIRLQNLKKSALPLQNPEVRKLYHRCMKEMGINRNIHVYSTAFLKSPIIVGLLKPCIYLPIHLISDYNESDMRYMLLHELQHYKHKDAIANYLMNFAGIIYWFNPLVWYALKEMRNDREVACDTSVLKMLEEDDYADYGNTLINFAEKISLTPFPFAAGLGGNMKQMKRRIINIVSYEKPTFIKRVKGMTAFMLTAVLLLGFAPFISTYAADGSHYQWDSSSENISYVDLSTYFGEYKGSFVLYDLENDAWSIHD
;
A
#
# COMPACT_ATOMS: atom_id res chain seq x y z
N SER A 1 12.36 -26.39 29.00
CA SER A 1 11.26 -25.48 28.64
C SER A 1 11.61 -24.10 29.18
N GLU A 2 12.15 -23.25 28.31
CA GLU A 2 12.43 -21.86 28.67
C GLU A 2 11.11 -21.12 28.83
N THR A 3 10.86 -20.61 30.03
CA THR A 3 9.74 -19.69 30.26
C THR A 3 10.00 -18.41 29.45
N PRO A 4 9.10 -17.98 28.60
CA PRO A 4 9.28 -16.73 27.84
C PRO A 4 9.51 -15.59 28.83
N SER A 5 10.54 -14.78 28.57
CA SER A 5 10.94 -13.70 29.45
C SER A 5 9.77 -12.74 29.69
N SER A 6 9.61 -12.20 30.90
CA SER A 6 8.56 -11.21 31.25
C SER A 6 8.49 -10.03 30.26
N ILE A 7 9.62 -9.67 29.66
CA ILE A 7 9.74 -8.64 28.60
C ILE A 7 8.96 -9.03 27.36
N GLY A 8 8.99 -10.31 26.94
CA GLY A 8 8.25 -10.80 25.77
C GLY A 8 6.73 -10.63 25.93
N TYR A 9 6.20 -10.92 27.12
CA TYR A 9 4.76 -10.70 27.39
C TYR A 9 4.37 -9.23 27.39
N ILE A 10 5.24 -8.35 27.89
CA ILE A 10 5.01 -6.90 27.90
C ILE A 10 4.97 -6.37 26.45
N LEU A 11 5.96 -6.74 25.63
CA LEU A 11 6.02 -6.32 24.20
C LEU A 11 4.82 -6.85 23.42
N PHE A 12 4.42 -8.10 23.63
CA PHE A 12 3.22 -8.67 23.02
C PHE A 12 1.95 -7.92 23.45
N GLY A 13 1.84 -7.58 24.74
CA GLY A 13 0.72 -6.77 25.26
C GLY A 13 0.63 -5.39 24.60
N ILE A 14 1.76 -4.68 24.46
CA ILE A 14 1.82 -3.38 23.76
C ILE A 14 1.39 -3.53 22.30
N TRP A 15 1.89 -4.55 21.62
CA TRP A 15 1.52 -4.82 20.23
C TRP A 15 0.02 -5.08 20.07
N LEU A 16 -0.57 -5.87 20.96
CA LEU A 16 -2.00 -6.17 20.94
C LEU A 16 -2.87 -4.93 21.19
N VAL A 17 -2.48 -4.08 22.14
CA VAL A 17 -3.17 -2.79 22.41
C VAL A 17 -3.13 -1.90 21.17
N GLY A 18 -2.00 -1.83 20.47
CA GLY A 18 -1.90 -1.08 19.21
C GLY A 18 -2.81 -1.62 18.11
N ILE A 19 -2.90 -2.94 17.95
CA ILE A 19 -3.84 -3.58 17.02
C ILE A 19 -5.29 -3.19 17.34
N LEU A 20 -5.68 -3.29 18.62
CA LEU A 20 -7.04 -2.91 19.05
C LEU A 20 -7.34 -1.43 18.74
N ALA A 21 -6.39 -0.53 19.01
CA ALA A 21 -6.52 0.88 18.65
C ALA A 21 -6.71 1.07 17.14
N MET A 22 -5.93 0.40 16.32
CA MET A 22 -6.05 0.47 14.86
C MET A 22 -7.39 -0.09 14.37
N ILE A 23 -7.87 -1.20 14.92
CA ILE A 23 -9.19 -1.76 14.59
C ILE A 23 -10.30 -0.75 14.93
N ILE A 24 -10.24 -0.09 16.08
CA ILE A 24 -11.20 0.96 16.47
C ILE A 24 -11.19 2.12 15.46
N LEU A 25 -10.02 2.55 14.99
CA LEU A 25 -9.91 3.61 13.97
C LEU A 25 -10.53 3.18 12.63
N VAL A 26 -10.30 1.94 12.20
CA VAL A 26 -10.91 1.39 10.98
C VAL A 26 -12.43 1.28 11.12
N ILE A 27 -12.93 0.82 12.26
CA ILE A 27 -14.38 0.77 12.54
C ILE A 27 -14.99 2.17 12.49
N LYS A 28 -14.39 3.16 13.16
CA LYS A 28 -14.86 4.56 13.12
C LYS A 28 -14.89 5.11 11.68
N SER A 29 -13.87 4.83 10.88
CA SER A 29 -13.83 5.19 9.46
C SER A 29 -14.94 4.53 8.66
N SER A 30 -15.20 3.24 8.90
CA SER A 30 -16.27 2.48 8.26
C SER A 30 -17.66 3.01 8.62
N ILE A 31 -17.89 3.40 9.86
CA ILE A 31 -19.16 4.02 10.31
C ILE A 31 -19.36 5.37 9.61
N ARG A 32 -18.33 6.21 9.48
CA ARG A 32 -18.43 7.46 8.71
C ARG A 32 -18.84 7.21 7.27
N LEU A 33 -18.22 6.23 6.63
CA LEU A 33 -18.55 5.85 5.26
C LEU A 33 -19.98 5.34 5.14
N GLN A 34 -20.48 4.57 6.10
CA GLN A 34 -21.89 4.13 6.13
C GLN A 34 -22.85 5.30 6.28
N ASN A 35 -22.53 6.32 7.09
CA ASN A 35 -23.36 7.51 7.24
C ASN A 35 -23.41 8.33 5.94
N LEU A 36 -22.27 8.46 5.22
CA LEU A 36 -22.24 9.03 3.87
C LEU A 36 -23.15 8.29 2.90
N LYS A 37 -23.15 6.95 2.92
CA LYS A 37 -24.03 6.13 2.07
C LYS A 37 -25.50 6.36 2.36
N LYS A 38 -25.89 6.54 3.62
CA LYS A 38 -27.27 6.77 4.02
C LYS A 38 -27.80 8.13 3.56
N SER A 39 -26.94 9.14 3.42
CA SER A 39 -27.29 10.48 2.98
C SER A 39 -27.19 10.69 1.47
N ALA A 40 -26.70 9.70 0.73
CA ALA A 40 -26.57 9.78 -0.72
C ALA A 40 -27.89 9.47 -1.41
N LEU A 41 -28.20 10.22 -2.46
CA LEU A 41 -29.40 10.05 -3.28
C LEU A 41 -29.06 9.35 -4.60
N PRO A 42 -29.95 8.53 -5.16
CA PRO A 42 -29.75 7.99 -6.50
C PRO A 42 -29.50 9.10 -7.51
N LEU A 43 -28.59 8.89 -8.45
CA LEU A 43 -28.27 9.89 -9.47
C LEU A 43 -29.50 10.17 -10.34
N GLN A 44 -30.00 11.41 -10.27
CA GLN A 44 -31.21 11.82 -10.99
C GLN A 44 -30.92 12.45 -12.35
N ASN A 45 -29.74 13.07 -12.53
CA ASN A 45 -29.35 13.73 -13.77
C ASN A 45 -29.31 12.70 -14.94
N PRO A 46 -30.20 12.83 -15.95
CA PRO A 46 -30.28 11.86 -17.05
C PRO A 46 -29.05 11.88 -17.96
N GLU A 47 -28.43 13.06 -18.16
CA GLU A 47 -27.25 13.21 -19.01
C GLU A 47 -26.04 12.48 -18.41
N VAL A 48 -25.77 12.71 -17.12
CA VAL A 48 -24.69 12.03 -16.40
C VAL A 48 -24.94 10.53 -16.31
N ARG A 49 -26.18 10.10 -16.14
CA ARG A 49 -26.54 8.68 -16.16
C ARG A 49 -26.29 8.05 -17.53
N LYS A 50 -26.63 8.73 -18.60
CA LYS A 50 -26.38 8.27 -19.96
C LYS A 50 -24.89 8.16 -20.27
N LEU A 51 -24.13 9.18 -19.87
CA LEU A 51 -22.68 9.20 -19.98
C LEU A 51 -22.05 8.05 -19.20
N TYR A 52 -22.47 7.83 -17.95
CA TYR A 52 -22.02 6.74 -17.13
C TYR A 52 -22.22 5.36 -17.80
N HIS A 53 -23.42 5.12 -18.34
CA HIS A 53 -23.69 3.85 -19.04
C HIS A 53 -22.83 3.69 -20.30
N ARG A 54 -22.53 4.80 -21.00
CA ARG A 54 -21.61 4.80 -22.13
C ARG A 54 -20.19 4.40 -21.70
N CYS A 55 -19.66 4.99 -20.62
CA CYS A 55 -18.36 4.64 -20.06
C CYS A 55 -18.31 3.17 -19.61
N MET A 56 -19.34 2.66 -18.96
CA MET A 56 -19.44 1.25 -18.56
C MET A 56 -19.33 0.30 -19.76
N LYS A 57 -20.08 0.62 -20.83
CA LYS A 57 -20.08 -0.16 -22.07
C LYS A 57 -18.71 -0.11 -22.77
N GLU A 58 -18.11 1.08 -22.85
CA GLU A 58 -16.77 1.32 -23.41
C GLU A 58 -15.69 0.50 -22.69
N MET A 59 -15.81 0.38 -21.38
CA MET A 59 -14.91 -0.42 -20.55
C MET A 59 -15.22 -1.91 -20.52
N GLY A 60 -16.31 -2.36 -21.14
CA GLY A 60 -16.75 -3.76 -21.11
C GLY A 60 -17.21 -4.24 -19.72
N ILE A 61 -17.74 -3.34 -18.90
CA ILE A 61 -18.24 -3.66 -17.56
C ILE A 61 -19.72 -4.05 -17.66
N ASN A 62 -20.01 -5.34 -17.52
CA ASN A 62 -21.38 -5.87 -17.62
C ASN A 62 -22.12 -5.90 -16.28
N ARG A 63 -21.42 -5.63 -15.16
CA ARG A 63 -22.01 -5.64 -13.83
C ARG A 63 -22.76 -4.33 -13.58
N ASN A 64 -23.97 -4.43 -13.01
CA ASN A 64 -24.68 -3.24 -12.59
C ASN A 64 -24.03 -2.61 -11.36
N ILE A 65 -23.43 -1.42 -11.53
CA ILE A 65 -22.84 -0.62 -10.47
C ILE A 65 -23.75 0.57 -10.25
N HIS A 66 -24.31 0.72 -9.05
CA HIS A 66 -25.22 1.83 -8.74
C HIS A 66 -24.46 3.13 -8.56
N VAL A 67 -25.04 4.23 -9.06
CA VAL A 67 -24.46 5.58 -8.93
C VAL A 67 -25.36 6.43 -8.06
N TYR A 68 -24.74 7.09 -7.10
CA TYR A 68 -25.40 7.99 -6.15
C TYR A 68 -24.76 9.37 -6.23
N SER A 69 -25.52 10.40 -5.93
CA SER A 69 -25.04 11.77 -5.75
C SER A 69 -25.01 12.15 -4.27
N THR A 70 -24.02 12.94 -3.87
CA THR A 70 -23.87 13.38 -2.46
C THR A 70 -23.18 14.73 -2.39
N ALA A 71 -23.59 15.56 -1.40
CA ALA A 71 -22.94 16.83 -1.09
C ALA A 71 -21.72 16.69 -0.17
N PHE A 72 -21.52 15.52 0.44
CA PHE A 72 -20.53 15.33 1.50
C PHE A 72 -19.15 14.86 1.00
N LEU A 73 -19.00 14.61 -0.30
CA LEU A 73 -17.73 14.24 -0.91
C LEU A 73 -17.16 15.40 -1.72
N LYS A 74 -15.86 15.46 -1.81
CA LYS A 74 -15.11 16.38 -2.68
C LYS A 74 -14.71 15.74 -4.01
N SER A 75 -14.47 14.42 -3.99
CA SER A 75 -14.08 13.62 -5.15
C SER A 75 -15.04 12.46 -5.37
N PRO A 76 -15.22 12.00 -6.60
CA PRO A 76 -15.87 10.74 -6.87
C PRO A 76 -15.15 9.63 -6.11
N ILE A 77 -15.89 8.63 -5.69
CA ILE A 77 -15.33 7.42 -5.09
C ILE A 77 -16.13 6.20 -5.50
N ILE A 78 -15.43 5.10 -5.72
CA ILE A 78 -16.06 3.79 -5.83
C ILE A 78 -15.85 2.99 -4.54
N VAL A 79 -16.91 2.44 -3.99
CA VAL A 79 -16.91 1.75 -2.71
C VAL A 79 -17.72 0.45 -2.79
N GLY A 80 -17.22 -0.57 -2.11
CA GLY A 80 -17.90 -1.86 -1.98
C GLY A 80 -17.23 -2.96 -2.79
N LEU A 81 -16.95 -4.08 -2.13
CA LEU A 81 -16.33 -5.25 -2.75
C LEU A 81 -17.39 -6.13 -3.45
N LEU A 82 -18.44 -6.48 -2.73
CA LEU A 82 -19.50 -7.38 -3.23
C LEU A 82 -20.59 -6.62 -3.99
N LYS A 83 -20.92 -5.42 -3.55
CA LYS A 83 -21.91 -4.52 -4.16
C LYS A 83 -21.26 -3.16 -4.40
N PRO A 84 -20.48 -3.01 -5.48
CA PRO A 84 -19.80 -1.74 -5.78
C PRO A 84 -20.83 -0.66 -6.10
N CYS A 85 -20.58 0.55 -5.57
CA CYS A 85 -21.37 1.74 -5.81
C CYS A 85 -20.42 2.91 -6.05
N ILE A 86 -20.78 3.79 -6.99
CA ILE A 86 -20.07 5.05 -7.23
C ILE A 86 -20.84 6.18 -6.55
N TYR A 87 -20.11 7.04 -5.85
CA TYR A 87 -20.64 8.25 -5.23
C TYR A 87 -20.04 9.45 -5.91
N LEU A 88 -20.89 10.27 -6.55
CA LEU A 88 -20.49 11.47 -7.25
C LEU A 88 -20.83 12.70 -6.41
N PRO A 89 -19.90 13.63 -6.19
CA PRO A 89 -20.20 14.92 -5.59
C PRO A 89 -21.17 15.73 -6.44
N ILE A 90 -22.17 16.37 -5.82
CA ILE A 90 -23.19 17.16 -6.52
C ILE A 90 -22.56 18.31 -7.32
N HIS A 91 -21.55 18.99 -6.77
CA HIS A 91 -20.88 20.09 -7.44
C HIS A 91 -20.15 19.67 -8.73
N LEU A 92 -19.73 18.42 -8.85
CA LEU A 92 -19.15 17.94 -10.11
C LEU A 92 -20.18 17.84 -11.23
N ILE A 93 -21.43 17.50 -10.86
CA ILE A 93 -22.51 17.36 -11.83
C ILE A 93 -22.89 18.71 -12.44
N SER A 94 -22.74 19.81 -11.68
CA SER A 94 -23.05 21.18 -12.10
C SER A 94 -21.90 21.92 -12.77
N ASP A 95 -20.66 21.62 -12.38
CA ASP A 95 -19.50 22.47 -12.66
C ASP A 95 -18.65 21.97 -13.83
N TYR A 96 -18.85 20.74 -14.28
CA TYR A 96 -18.00 20.11 -15.30
C TYR A 96 -18.76 19.81 -16.58
N ASN A 97 -18.05 19.96 -17.69
CA ASN A 97 -18.56 19.58 -19.03
C ASN A 97 -18.61 18.04 -19.19
N GLU A 98 -19.20 17.58 -20.30
CA GLU A 98 -19.36 16.15 -20.59
C GLU A 98 -18.00 15.43 -20.70
N SER A 99 -16.98 16.06 -21.29
CA SER A 99 -15.66 15.45 -21.47
C SER A 99 -14.94 15.26 -20.14
N ASP A 100 -14.89 16.29 -19.30
CA ASP A 100 -14.29 16.21 -17.97
C ASP A 100 -14.99 15.15 -17.10
N MET A 101 -16.32 15.13 -17.13
CA MET A 101 -17.10 14.13 -16.40
C MET A 101 -16.82 12.73 -16.94
N ARG A 102 -16.67 12.54 -18.25
CA ARG A 102 -16.28 11.26 -18.85
C ARG A 102 -14.90 10.80 -18.35
N TYR A 103 -13.91 11.67 -18.33
CA TYR A 103 -12.57 11.33 -17.86
C TYR A 103 -12.56 10.92 -16.40
N MET A 104 -13.28 11.64 -15.53
CA MET A 104 -13.43 11.27 -14.12
C MET A 104 -14.14 9.93 -13.94
N LEU A 105 -15.22 9.67 -14.69
CA LEU A 105 -15.93 8.39 -14.62
C LEU A 105 -15.08 7.23 -15.11
N LEU A 106 -14.31 7.39 -16.18
CA LEU A 106 -13.37 6.39 -16.67
C LEU A 106 -12.32 6.06 -15.61
N HIS A 107 -11.78 7.09 -14.94
CA HIS A 107 -10.81 6.91 -13.86
C HIS A 107 -11.40 6.10 -12.69
N GLU A 108 -12.57 6.46 -12.20
CA GLU A 108 -13.23 5.74 -11.10
C GLU A 108 -13.59 4.29 -11.47
N LEU A 109 -14.02 4.07 -12.70
CA LEU A 109 -14.32 2.73 -13.19
C LEU A 109 -13.07 1.86 -13.36
N GLN A 110 -11.87 2.47 -13.58
CA GLN A 110 -10.60 1.73 -13.57
C GLN A 110 -10.28 1.18 -12.17
N HIS A 111 -10.56 1.92 -11.10
CA HIS A 111 -10.41 1.39 -9.74
C HIS A 111 -11.25 0.12 -9.52
N TYR A 112 -12.46 0.08 -10.08
CA TYR A 112 -13.26 -1.14 -10.04
C TYR A 112 -12.63 -2.28 -10.84
N LYS A 113 -12.16 -1.99 -12.05
CA LYS A 113 -11.56 -2.98 -12.96
C LYS A 113 -10.26 -3.57 -12.42
N HIS A 114 -9.46 -2.76 -11.74
CA HIS A 114 -8.24 -3.17 -11.05
C HIS A 114 -8.51 -3.88 -9.71
N LYS A 115 -9.77 -3.96 -9.26
CA LYS A 115 -10.15 -4.54 -7.97
C LYS A 115 -9.49 -3.85 -6.77
N ASP A 116 -9.34 -2.54 -6.84
CA ASP A 116 -8.65 -1.73 -5.83
C ASP A 116 -9.27 -1.81 -4.44
N ALA A 117 -10.56 -2.16 -4.35
CA ALA A 117 -11.19 -2.47 -3.09
C ALA A 117 -10.50 -3.62 -2.34
N ILE A 118 -10.06 -4.68 -3.05
CA ILE A 118 -9.32 -5.81 -2.45
C ILE A 118 -7.96 -5.32 -1.95
N ALA A 119 -7.23 -4.58 -2.79
CA ALA A 119 -5.94 -4.02 -2.42
C ALA A 119 -6.05 -3.12 -1.18
N ASN A 120 -7.10 -2.30 -1.06
CA ASN A 120 -7.36 -1.48 0.12
C ASN A 120 -7.57 -2.32 1.40
N TYR A 121 -8.31 -3.44 1.33
CA TYR A 121 -8.47 -4.32 2.49
C TYR A 121 -7.15 -4.95 2.90
N LEU A 122 -6.34 -5.44 1.95
CA LEU A 122 -5.02 -6.01 2.23
C LEU A 122 -4.06 -4.97 2.83
N MET A 123 -4.05 -3.75 2.28
CA MET A 123 -3.24 -2.65 2.82
C MET A 123 -3.67 -2.25 4.23
N ASN A 124 -4.97 -2.19 4.51
CA ASN A 124 -5.47 -1.92 5.86
C ASN A 124 -5.08 -3.03 6.84
N PHE A 125 -5.18 -4.29 6.42
CA PHE A 125 -4.76 -5.44 7.23
C PHE A 125 -3.27 -5.38 7.56
N ALA A 126 -2.41 -5.13 6.57
CA ALA A 126 -0.98 -4.93 6.79
C ALA A 126 -0.70 -3.75 7.74
N GLY A 127 -1.38 -2.62 7.56
CA GLY A 127 -1.25 -1.45 8.42
C GLY A 127 -1.69 -1.70 9.88
N ILE A 128 -2.67 -2.58 10.11
CA ILE A 128 -3.10 -2.98 11.44
C ILE A 128 -2.04 -3.85 12.11
N ILE A 129 -1.52 -4.88 11.43
CA ILE A 129 -0.51 -5.80 12.00
C ILE A 129 0.81 -5.09 12.28
N TYR A 130 1.26 -4.27 11.33
CA TYR A 130 2.55 -3.57 11.37
C TYR A 130 2.39 -2.09 11.74
N TRP A 131 1.42 -1.77 12.61
CA TRP A 131 1.07 -0.40 12.99
C TRP A 131 2.26 0.41 13.49
N PHE A 132 3.23 -0.23 14.13
CA PHE A 132 4.44 0.36 14.71
C PHE A 132 5.58 0.56 13.71
N ASN A 133 5.51 0.02 12.50
CA ASN A 133 6.61 0.03 11.55
C ASN A 133 6.46 1.17 10.51
N PRO A 134 7.32 2.20 10.56
CA PRO A 134 7.24 3.34 9.65
C PRO A 134 7.53 2.96 8.18
N LEU A 135 8.36 1.94 7.93
CA LEU A 135 8.66 1.47 6.57
C LEU A 135 7.41 0.87 5.90
N VAL A 136 6.60 0.15 6.67
CA VAL A 136 5.32 -0.38 6.16
C VAL A 136 4.38 0.77 5.79
N TRP A 137 4.28 1.80 6.62
CA TRP A 137 3.45 2.97 6.31
C TRP A 137 3.94 3.70 5.05
N TYR A 138 5.25 3.83 4.88
CA TYR A 138 5.84 4.39 3.68
C TYR A 138 5.49 3.54 2.44
N ALA A 139 5.69 2.23 2.52
CA ALA A 139 5.35 1.30 1.44
C ALA A 139 3.85 1.35 1.07
N LEU A 140 2.95 1.34 2.07
CA LEU A 140 1.51 1.46 1.85
C LEU A 140 1.11 2.80 1.20
N LYS A 141 1.83 3.87 1.51
CA LYS A 141 1.65 5.18 0.88
C LYS A 141 2.08 5.14 -0.59
N GLU A 142 3.26 4.59 -0.90
CA GLU A 142 3.73 4.46 -2.28
C GLU A 142 2.83 3.53 -3.11
N MET A 143 2.38 2.41 -2.55
CA MET A 143 1.40 1.53 -3.21
C MET A 143 0.11 2.26 -3.59
N ARG A 144 -0.39 3.17 -2.73
CA ARG A 144 -1.54 4.02 -3.09
C ARG A 144 -1.22 4.98 -4.24
N ASN A 145 -0.04 5.60 -4.21
CA ASN A 145 0.41 6.50 -5.27
C ASN A 145 0.56 5.77 -6.61
N ASP A 146 1.16 4.59 -6.61
CA ASP A 146 1.35 3.77 -7.80
C ASP A 146 0.01 3.31 -8.41
N ARG A 147 -0.97 3.04 -7.57
CA ARG A 147 -2.32 2.67 -8.00
C ARG A 147 -3.01 3.81 -8.77
N GLU A 148 -2.88 5.05 -8.29
CA GLU A 148 -3.40 6.22 -9.02
C GLU A 148 -2.77 6.33 -10.40
N VAL A 149 -1.43 6.22 -10.48
CA VAL A 149 -0.69 6.22 -11.75
C VAL A 149 -1.12 5.06 -12.67
N ALA A 150 -1.38 3.88 -12.11
CA ALA A 150 -1.86 2.72 -12.87
C ALA A 150 -3.28 2.94 -13.42
N CYS A 151 -4.17 3.60 -12.66
CA CYS A 151 -5.49 3.99 -13.13
C CYS A 151 -5.39 5.00 -14.25
N ASP A 152 -4.60 6.08 -14.09
CA ASP A 152 -4.35 7.07 -15.14
C ASP A 152 -3.81 6.40 -16.41
N THR A 153 -2.79 5.58 -16.28
CA THR A 153 -2.21 4.83 -17.41
C THR A 153 -3.25 3.96 -18.13
N SER A 154 -4.19 3.38 -17.39
CA SER A 154 -5.24 2.55 -17.97
C SER A 154 -6.32 3.36 -18.67
N VAL A 155 -6.60 4.58 -18.20
CA VAL A 155 -7.45 5.55 -18.92
C VAL A 155 -6.77 5.98 -20.22
N LEU A 156 -5.49 6.39 -20.17
CA LEU A 156 -4.73 6.82 -21.36
C LEU A 156 -4.66 5.73 -22.45
N LYS A 157 -4.64 4.45 -22.08
CA LYS A 157 -4.72 3.34 -23.06
C LYS A 157 -6.03 3.30 -23.84
N MET A 158 -7.09 3.87 -23.30
CA MET A 158 -8.42 3.91 -23.91
C MET A 158 -8.68 5.20 -24.68
N LEU A 159 -7.93 6.26 -24.38
CA LEU A 159 -8.01 7.56 -25.04
C LEU A 159 -7.14 7.60 -26.30
N GLU A 160 -7.47 8.54 -27.19
CA GLU A 160 -6.60 8.94 -28.28
C GLU A 160 -5.50 9.88 -27.79
N GLU A 161 -4.42 10.03 -28.54
CA GLU A 161 -3.26 10.82 -28.10
C GLU A 161 -3.59 12.30 -27.91
N ASP A 162 -4.49 12.82 -28.74
CA ASP A 162 -4.96 14.20 -28.68
C ASP A 162 -5.74 14.49 -27.37
N ASP A 163 -6.39 13.49 -26.78
CA ASP A 163 -7.15 13.60 -25.52
C ASP A 163 -6.27 13.58 -24.26
N TYR A 164 -4.97 13.24 -24.36
CA TYR A 164 -4.12 13.09 -23.16
C TYR A 164 -3.93 14.40 -22.41
N ALA A 165 -3.76 15.49 -23.12
CA ALA A 165 -3.61 16.82 -22.53
C ALA A 165 -4.91 17.26 -21.81
N ASP A 166 -6.07 17.00 -22.42
CA ASP A 166 -7.38 17.33 -21.84
C ASP A 166 -7.66 16.51 -20.58
N TYR A 167 -7.31 15.22 -20.60
CA TYR A 167 -7.36 14.38 -19.40
C TYR A 167 -6.48 14.93 -18.27
N GLY A 168 -5.23 15.31 -18.59
CA GLY A 168 -4.30 15.92 -17.64
C GLY A 168 -4.84 17.22 -17.04
N ASN A 169 -5.36 18.11 -17.90
CA ASN A 169 -5.98 19.37 -17.48
C ASN A 169 -7.21 19.16 -16.59
N THR A 170 -8.06 18.19 -16.91
CA THR A 170 -9.19 17.81 -16.06
C THR A 170 -8.76 17.44 -14.65
N LEU A 171 -7.68 16.64 -14.51
CA LEU A 171 -7.15 16.27 -13.19
C LEU A 171 -6.57 17.46 -12.43
N ILE A 172 -5.88 18.39 -13.12
CA ILE A 172 -5.33 19.61 -12.51
C ILE A 172 -6.47 20.49 -11.98
N ASN A 173 -7.44 20.80 -12.84
CA ASN A 173 -8.60 21.63 -12.49
C ASN A 173 -9.40 21.03 -11.32
N PHE A 174 -9.52 19.72 -11.31
CA PHE A 174 -10.16 18.98 -10.22
C PHE A 174 -9.38 19.09 -8.91
N ALA A 175 -8.06 18.89 -8.93
CA ALA A 175 -7.20 19.03 -7.76
C ALA A 175 -7.22 20.45 -7.19
N GLU A 176 -7.22 21.47 -8.04
CA GLU A 176 -7.32 22.88 -7.66
C GLU A 176 -8.63 23.15 -6.93
N LYS A 177 -9.77 22.77 -7.49
CA LYS A 177 -11.09 22.93 -6.86
C LYS A 177 -11.18 22.25 -5.50
N ILE A 178 -10.62 21.05 -5.35
CA ILE A 178 -10.59 20.34 -4.06
C ILE A 178 -9.75 21.11 -3.04
N SER A 179 -8.62 21.70 -3.44
CA SER A 179 -7.71 22.41 -2.54
C SER A 179 -8.30 23.72 -2.01
N LEU A 180 -9.09 24.39 -2.82
CA LEU A 180 -9.72 25.69 -2.49
C LEU A 180 -10.94 25.56 -1.55
N THR A 181 -11.53 24.36 -1.39
CA THR A 181 -12.70 24.20 -0.52
C THR A 181 -12.30 23.96 0.94
N PRO A 182 -12.64 24.87 1.88
CA PRO A 182 -12.33 24.73 3.30
C PRO A 182 -13.27 23.71 3.96
N PHE A 183 -12.94 22.43 3.92
CA PHE A 183 -13.67 21.41 4.66
C PHE A 183 -12.75 20.75 5.70
N PRO A 184 -13.08 20.82 7.01
CA PRO A 184 -12.22 20.33 8.09
C PRO A 184 -11.97 18.83 8.13
N PHE A 185 -12.72 18.03 7.35
CA PHE A 185 -12.61 16.56 7.33
C PHE A 185 -11.88 15.98 6.11
N ALA A 186 -11.38 16.81 5.20
CA ALA A 186 -10.80 16.38 3.94
C ALA A 186 -9.26 16.26 3.96
N ALA A 187 -8.63 16.40 5.11
CA ALA A 187 -7.16 16.32 5.23
C ALA A 187 -6.54 14.97 4.81
N GLY A 188 -7.35 13.98 4.51
CA GLY A 188 -6.89 12.66 4.03
C GLY A 188 -7.13 12.37 2.55
N LEU A 189 -7.91 13.21 1.84
CA LEU A 189 -8.31 12.98 0.44
C LEU A 189 -7.68 13.97 -0.56
N GLY A 190 -7.10 15.09 -0.05
CA GLY A 190 -6.32 16.00 -0.85
C GLY A 190 -4.98 15.33 -1.18
N GLY A 191 -4.84 14.79 -2.37
CA GLY A 191 -3.57 14.23 -2.84
C GLY A 191 -2.46 15.26 -2.62
N ASN A 192 -1.38 14.86 -1.96
CA ASN A 192 -0.19 15.68 -1.79
C ASN A 192 0.22 16.22 -3.17
N MET A 193 0.56 17.50 -3.30
CA MET A 193 1.04 18.13 -4.54
C MET A 193 2.12 17.29 -5.23
N LYS A 194 2.96 16.60 -4.45
CA LYS A 194 3.95 15.64 -4.97
C LYS A 194 3.31 14.46 -5.72
N GLN A 195 2.20 13.94 -5.22
CA GLN A 195 1.46 12.86 -5.87
C GLN A 195 0.83 13.33 -7.18
N MET A 196 0.18 14.51 -7.18
CA MET A 196 -0.39 15.09 -8.38
C MET A 196 0.68 15.38 -9.44
N LYS A 197 1.81 15.97 -9.04
CA LYS A 197 2.96 16.18 -9.94
C LYS A 197 3.41 14.86 -10.60
N ARG A 198 3.50 13.77 -9.83
CA ARG A 198 3.88 12.45 -10.35
C ARG A 198 2.87 11.93 -11.39
N ARG A 199 1.56 12.08 -11.12
CA ARG A 199 0.49 11.71 -12.05
C ARG A 199 0.60 12.50 -13.36
N ILE A 200 0.72 13.82 -13.28
CA ILE A 200 0.85 14.69 -14.47
C ILE A 200 2.10 14.37 -15.29
N ILE A 201 3.25 14.18 -14.64
CA ILE A 201 4.49 13.78 -15.35
C ILE A 201 4.25 12.46 -16.10
N ASN A 202 3.60 11.49 -15.46
CA ASN A 202 3.29 10.20 -16.07
C ASN A 202 2.34 10.35 -17.29
N ILE A 203 1.37 11.26 -17.22
CA ILE A 203 0.43 11.54 -18.33
C ILE A 203 1.19 12.17 -19.50
N VAL A 204 1.98 13.21 -19.25
CA VAL A 204 2.74 13.93 -20.29
C VAL A 204 3.80 13.04 -20.95
N SER A 205 4.43 12.15 -20.17
CA SER A 205 5.46 11.23 -20.68
C SER A 205 4.89 9.86 -21.10
N TYR A 206 3.58 9.73 -21.16
CA TYR A 206 2.96 8.46 -21.51
C TYR A 206 3.18 8.09 -22.96
N GLU A 207 3.75 6.94 -23.19
CA GLU A 207 3.84 6.29 -24.49
C GLU A 207 3.15 4.92 -24.43
N LYS A 208 2.40 4.58 -25.48
CA LYS A 208 1.77 3.25 -25.56
C LYS A 208 2.83 2.16 -25.43
N PRO A 209 2.72 1.26 -24.44
CA PRO A 209 3.77 0.29 -24.18
C PRO A 209 3.92 -0.70 -25.31
N THR A 210 5.11 -0.74 -25.89
CA THR A 210 5.51 -1.74 -26.89
C THR A 210 5.57 -3.13 -26.23
N PHE A 211 5.33 -4.19 -27.00
CA PHE A 211 5.41 -5.58 -26.53
C PHE A 211 6.74 -5.87 -25.80
N ILE A 212 7.86 -5.37 -26.32
CA ILE A 212 9.19 -5.50 -25.71
C ILE A 212 9.27 -4.88 -24.31
N LYS A 213 8.68 -3.69 -24.10
CA LYS A 213 8.63 -3.04 -22.78
C LYS A 213 7.85 -3.88 -21.76
N ARG A 214 6.76 -4.54 -22.19
CA ARG A 214 5.96 -5.45 -21.32
C ARG A 214 6.74 -6.70 -20.94
N VAL A 215 7.42 -7.34 -21.90
CA VAL A 215 8.23 -8.53 -21.64
C VAL A 215 9.35 -8.22 -20.66
N LYS A 216 10.10 -7.10 -20.88
CA LYS A 216 11.16 -6.67 -19.95
C LYS A 216 10.63 -6.45 -18.53
N GLY A 217 9.46 -5.84 -18.36
CA GLY A 217 8.84 -5.66 -17.03
C GLY A 217 8.47 -6.99 -16.37
N MET A 218 7.91 -7.94 -17.12
CA MET A 218 7.58 -9.27 -16.61
C MET A 218 8.83 -10.06 -16.22
N THR A 219 9.89 -10.04 -17.04
CA THR A 219 11.14 -10.73 -16.72
C THR A 219 11.82 -10.16 -15.49
N ALA A 220 11.86 -8.83 -15.35
CA ALA A 220 12.40 -8.17 -14.16
C ALA A 220 11.61 -8.54 -12.89
N PHE A 221 10.26 -8.56 -12.97
CA PHE A 221 9.40 -8.98 -11.87
C PHE A 221 9.63 -10.45 -11.47
N MET A 222 9.69 -11.35 -12.46
CA MET A 222 9.95 -12.76 -12.18
C MET A 222 11.33 -13.00 -11.58
N LEU A 223 12.35 -12.28 -12.06
CA LEU A 223 13.71 -12.37 -11.51
C LEU A 223 13.75 -11.91 -10.05
N THR A 224 13.13 -10.77 -9.72
CA THR A 224 13.03 -10.29 -8.34
C THR A 224 12.24 -11.25 -7.44
N ALA A 225 11.15 -11.82 -7.93
CA ALA A 225 10.37 -12.80 -7.18
C ALA A 225 11.19 -14.07 -6.90
N VAL A 226 11.92 -14.58 -7.87
CA VAL A 226 12.81 -15.75 -7.71
C VAL A 226 13.93 -15.47 -6.72
N LEU A 227 14.56 -14.28 -6.79
CA LEU A 227 15.58 -13.88 -5.83
C LEU A 227 15.02 -13.82 -4.41
N LEU A 228 13.87 -13.17 -4.20
CA LEU A 228 13.26 -13.06 -2.87
C LEU A 228 12.86 -14.42 -2.30
N LEU A 229 12.26 -15.29 -3.12
CA LEU A 229 11.86 -16.64 -2.70
C LEU A 229 13.07 -17.57 -2.51
N GLY A 230 14.11 -17.42 -3.33
CA GLY A 230 15.32 -18.22 -3.24
C GLY A 230 16.19 -17.91 -2.00
N PHE A 231 16.16 -16.66 -1.52
CA PHE A 231 16.87 -16.29 -0.30
C PHE A 231 16.12 -16.61 0.99
N ALA A 232 14.80 -16.79 0.96
CA ALA A 232 13.98 -17.07 2.15
C ALA A 232 14.42 -18.35 2.91
N PRO A 233 14.66 -19.52 2.26
CA PRO A 233 15.12 -20.71 2.95
C PRO A 233 16.56 -20.56 3.46
N PHE A 234 17.42 -19.76 2.80
CA PHE A 234 18.80 -19.55 3.21
C PHE A 234 18.88 -18.79 4.54
N ILE A 235 18.05 -17.75 4.72
CA ILE A 235 17.97 -17.00 5.98
C ILE A 235 17.44 -17.88 7.12
N SER A 236 16.47 -18.77 6.85
CA SER A 236 15.93 -19.66 7.88
C SER A 236 16.91 -20.75 8.33
N THR A 237 17.80 -21.24 7.44
CA THR A 237 18.82 -22.23 7.80
C THR A 237 19.92 -21.60 8.67
N TYR A 238 20.35 -20.39 8.42
CA TYR A 238 21.31 -19.70 9.30
C TYR A 238 20.73 -19.35 10.66
N ALA A 239 19.44 -19.06 10.76
CA ALA A 239 18.77 -18.81 12.04
C ALA A 239 18.54 -20.11 12.86
N ALA A 240 18.42 -21.25 12.18
CA ALA A 240 18.22 -22.55 12.84
C ALA A 240 19.55 -23.19 13.33
N ASP A 241 20.66 -22.90 12.65
CA ASP A 241 21.98 -23.47 13.00
C ASP A 241 22.61 -22.80 14.23
N GLY A 242 22.15 -21.60 14.58
CA GLY A 242 22.56 -20.90 15.81
C GLY A 242 21.95 -21.48 17.11
N SER A 243 21.08 -22.47 17.05
CA SER A 243 20.35 -23.00 18.23
C SER A 243 20.90 -24.31 18.81
N HIS A 244 22.01 -24.83 18.28
CA HIS A 244 22.61 -26.10 18.77
C HIS A 244 23.91 -25.93 19.56
N TYR A 245 24.10 -24.86 20.31
CA TYR A 245 25.09 -24.87 21.38
C TYR A 245 24.40 -25.36 22.67
N GLN A 246 24.27 -26.68 22.79
CA GLN A 246 23.90 -27.34 24.01
C GLN A 246 25.17 -27.40 24.89
N TRP A 247 25.21 -26.57 25.94
CA TRP A 247 26.24 -26.69 26.96
C TRP A 247 26.00 -28.00 27.71
N ASP A 248 26.85 -28.99 27.45
CA ASP A 248 26.89 -30.19 28.23
C ASP A 248 27.81 -29.94 29.46
N SER A 249 27.19 -29.70 30.59
CA SER A 249 27.90 -29.45 31.86
C SER A 249 28.51 -30.71 32.51
N SER A 250 28.59 -31.82 31.77
CA SER A 250 29.05 -33.11 32.33
C SER A 250 30.44 -33.55 31.92
N SER A 251 31.18 -32.74 31.11
CA SER A 251 32.55 -33.10 30.74
C SER A 251 33.59 -32.17 31.37
N GLU A 252 34.28 -32.66 32.34
CA GLU A 252 35.49 -32.11 32.98
C GLU A 252 36.72 -32.06 32.07
N ASN A 253 36.53 -31.83 30.75
CA ASN A 253 37.65 -31.63 29.84
C ASN A 253 37.32 -30.45 28.89
N ILE A 254 37.82 -29.29 29.22
CA ILE A 254 37.84 -28.13 28.31
C ILE A 254 38.80 -28.49 27.19
N SER A 255 38.25 -28.98 26.04
CA SER A 255 39.01 -29.05 24.82
C SER A 255 38.94 -27.64 24.20
N TYR A 256 40.11 -27.00 24.10
CA TYR A 256 40.26 -25.73 23.37
C TYR A 256 39.81 -25.95 21.91
N VAL A 257 38.75 -25.28 21.52
CA VAL A 257 38.41 -25.19 20.10
C VAL A 257 39.36 -24.19 19.48
N ASP A 258 40.22 -24.68 18.59
CA ASP A 258 41.12 -23.84 17.83
C ASP A 258 40.32 -22.99 16.84
N LEU A 259 40.04 -21.75 17.20
CA LEU A 259 39.31 -20.78 16.39
C LEU A 259 40.15 -20.23 15.23
N SER A 260 41.44 -20.56 15.13
CA SER A 260 42.33 -20.10 14.05
C SER A 260 41.87 -20.60 12.68
N THR A 261 41.14 -21.73 12.63
CA THR A 261 40.57 -22.30 11.40
C THR A 261 39.40 -21.48 10.83
N TYR A 262 38.77 -20.67 11.66
CA TYR A 262 37.55 -19.92 11.25
C TYR A 262 37.79 -18.43 11.01
N PHE A 263 38.81 -17.82 11.63
CA PHE A 263 38.98 -16.36 11.60
C PHE A 263 40.30 -15.86 10.97
N GLY A 264 41.14 -16.73 10.47
CA GLY A 264 42.46 -16.31 10.01
C GLY A 264 43.30 -15.73 11.17
N GLU A 265 44.59 -15.43 10.95
CA GLU A 265 45.45 -14.82 11.96
C GLU A 265 44.91 -13.44 12.43
N TYR A 266 44.15 -13.43 13.51
CA TYR A 266 43.78 -12.19 14.21
C TYR A 266 44.79 -11.97 15.34
N LYS A 267 45.69 -11.00 15.16
CA LYS A 267 46.54 -10.50 16.23
C LYS A 267 45.75 -9.52 17.09
N GLY A 268 45.20 -9.99 18.18
CA GLY A 268 44.48 -9.17 19.17
C GLY A 268 44.44 -9.88 20.52
N SER A 269 44.69 -9.15 21.59
CA SER A 269 44.55 -9.66 22.95
C SER A 269 43.10 -9.92 23.27
N PHE A 270 42.77 -11.04 23.89
CA PHE A 270 41.42 -11.32 24.38
C PHE A 270 41.47 -11.50 25.90
N VAL A 271 40.37 -11.10 26.52
CA VAL A 271 40.21 -11.14 27.98
C VAL A 271 39.31 -12.32 28.32
N LEU A 272 39.82 -13.24 29.15
CA LEU A 272 39.06 -14.34 29.71
C LEU A 272 38.72 -14.06 31.16
N TYR A 273 37.47 -14.34 31.54
CA TYR A 273 37.01 -14.29 32.93
C TYR A 273 37.02 -15.68 33.51
N ASP A 274 37.84 -15.87 34.58
CA ASP A 274 37.90 -17.10 35.31
C ASP A 274 36.81 -17.12 36.40
N LEU A 275 35.82 -17.99 36.22
CA LEU A 275 34.68 -18.11 37.11
C LEU A 275 35.05 -18.73 38.47
N GLU A 276 36.14 -19.49 38.59
CA GLU A 276 36.55 -20.10 39.86
C GLU A 276 37.33 -19.14 40.76
N ASN A 277 38.09 -18.24 40.16
CA ASN A 277 38.97 -17.33 40.90
C ASN A 277 38.49 -15.86 40.89
N ASP A 278 37.30 -15.59 40.30
CA ASP A 278 36.74 -14.23 40.17
C ASP A 278 37.74 -13.21 39.64
N ALA A 279 38.56 -13.62 38.65
CA ALA A 279 39.68 -12.84 38.13
C ALA A 279 39.67 -12.77 36.59
N TRP A 280 40.05 -11.61 36.06
CA TRP A 280 40.28 -11.40 34.63
C TRP A 280 41.72 -11.69 34.26
N SER A 281 41.97 -12.48 33.24
CA SER A 281 43.28 -12.71 32.66
C SER A 281 43.31 -12.22 31.20
N ILE A 282 44.41 -11.55 30.82
CA ILE A 282 44.67 -11.08 29.45
C ILE A 282 45.68 -12.06 28.83
N HIS A 283 45.32 -12.61 27.69
CA HIS A 283 46.20 -13.45 26.86
C HIS A 283 46.50 -12.72 25.55
N ASP A 284 47.79 -12.56 25.24
CA ASP A 284 48.32 -11.96 24.02
C ASP A 284 48.51 -13.01 22.91
#